data_288e9f66190e004b53c05c6d4113fb5e
#
_entry.id   288e9f66190e004b53c05c6d4113fb5e
#
_cell.length_a   1.000
_cell.length_b   1.000
_cell.length_c   1.000
_cell.angle_alpha   90.00
_cell.angle_beta   90.00
_cell.angle_gamma   90.00
#
_symmetry.space_group_name_H-M   'P 1'
#
loop_
_entity.id
_entity.type
_entity.pdbx_description
1 polymer ?
#
loop_
_entity_poly.entity_id
_entity_poly.type
_entity_poly.pdbx_seq_one_letter_code
_entity_poly.pdbx_strand_id
1 'polypeptide(L)'
;MRHFTSVHDIGDLKSALERARFVKENPFADKELGRDKTMLLIFFNSSLRTRLSTQRAAMNLGMNVIVLDVNQGAWKLETERGVVMDGDKSEHILEAIPVMGSYCDIIGVRSFAGLTDKSADYSENILSQFIKYSGKPVVSMEAATGHPLQAFADIITIEEHKKCARPKVVMTWAPHPKALPQAVPNSFAQWSAAAGYDVTVVQPHGYELSPEFTQGCKIEYNQDTALEGADFVYAKNWSVFDDANYGKVICKDMDWTVSEKKMALTNNAFFMHCLPVRRNMIVTDAVIESPQSIVIPEAANRVVSAQTVIKDILKTL
;
A
#
# COMPACT_ATOMS: atom_id res chain seq x y z
N MET A 1 11.89 -9.28 -12.78
CA MET A 1 11.73 -8.26 -11.70
C MET A 1 12.67 -8.61 -10.55
N ARG A 2 13.57 -7.71 -10.16
CA ARG A 2 14.46 -7.97 -9.00
C ARG A 2 13.87 -7.44 -7.69
N HIS A 3 13.37 -6.22 -7.70
CA HIS A 3 12.70 -5.60 -6.56
C HIS A 3 11.30 -5.17 -6.94
N PHE A 4 10.43 -4.97 -5.95
CA PHE A 4 9.09 -4.43 -6.16
C PHE A 4 8.81 -3.36 -5.13
N THR A 5 8.88 -2.10 -5.52
CA THR A 5 8.77 -0.92 -4.66
C THR A 5 7.76 0.11 -5.16
N SER A 6 7.44 0.07 -6.46
CA SER A 6 6.55 1.03 -7.10
C SER A 6 5.84 0.44 -8.33
N VAL A 7 4.97 1.23 -8.98
CA VAL A 7 4.34 0.86 -10.24
C VAL A 7 5.35 0.66 -11.39
N HIS A 8 6.50 1.29 -11.31
CA HIS A 8 7.54 1.19 -12.34
C HIS A 8 8.21 -0.19 -12.39
N ASP A 9 8.13 -0.95 -11.29
CA ASP A 9 8.75 -2.28 -11.20
C ASP A 9 7.87 -3.38 -11.82
N ILE A 10 6.55 -3.15 -12.00
CA ILE A 10 5.62 -4.18 -12.48
C ILE A 10 5.73 -4.48 -13.99
N GLY A 11 6.42 -3.60 -14.75
CA GLY A 11 6.49 -3.65 -16.19
C GLY A 11 5.19 -3.20 -16.84
N ASP A 12 4.73 -3.91 -17.87
CA ASP A 12 3.44 -3.61 -18.49
C ASP A 12 2.29 -4.01 -17.56
N LEU A 13 1.53 -2.99 -17.11
CA LEU A 13 0.45 -3.18 -16.13
C LEU A 13 -0.67 -4.08 -16.66
N LYS A 14 -0.99 -4.00 -17.98
CA LYS A 14 -2.01 -4.87 -18.57
C LYS A 14 -1.61 -6.33 -18.49
N SER A 15 -0.39 -6.67 -18.87
CA SER A 15 0.14 -8.02 -18.73
C SER A 15 0.20 -8.46 -17.26
N ALA A 16 0.49 -7.54 -16.32
CA ALA A 16 0.48 -7.85 -14.90
C ALA A 16 -0.91 -8.21 -14.39
N LEU A 17 -1.94 -7.51 -14.87
CA LEU A 17 -3.36 -7.80 -14.56
C LEU A 17 -3.80 -9.15 -15.13
N GLU A 18 -3.35 -9.52 -16.33
CA GLU A 18 -3.61 -10.85 -16.88
C GLU A 18 -2.96 -11.95 -16.04
N ARG A 19 -1.71 -11.74 -15.57
CA ARG A 19 -1.04 -12.67 -14.65
C ARG A 19 -1.75 -12.76 -13.29
N ALA A 20 -2.24 -11.64 -12.76
CA ALA A 20 -3.00 -11.58 -11.51
C ALA A 20 -4.32 -12.35 -11.63
N ARG A 21 -5.03 -12.19 -12.75
CA ARG A 21 -6.24 -12.96 -13.04
C ARG A 21 -5.96 -14.46 -13.08
N PHE A 22 -4.91 -14.89 -13.77
CA PHE A 22 -4.50 -16.30 -13.79
C PHE A 22 -4.21 -16.83 -12.39
N VAL A 23 -3.46 -16.07 -11.56
CA VAL A 23 -3.14 -16.42 -10.17
C VAL A 23 -4.42 -16.55 -9.34
N LYS A 24 -5.39 -15.65 -9.50
CA LYS A 24 -6.65 -15.69 -8.78
C LYS A 24 -7.47 -16.94 -9.12
N GLU A 25 -7.54 -17.27 -10.40
CA GLU A 25 -8.27 -18.45 -10.90
C GLU A 25 -7.55 -19.77 -10.55
N ASN A 26 -6.21 -19.74 -10.44
CA ASN A 26 -5.37 -20.93 -10.27
C ASN A 26 -4.32 -20.72 -9.15
N PRO A 27 -4.71 -20.51 -7.89
CA PRO A 27 -3.80 -20.05 -6.85
C PRO A 27 -2.67 -21.02 -6.50
N PHE A 28 -2.77 -22.29 -6.87
CA PHE A 28 -1.78 -23.33 -6.58
C PHE A 28 -1.06 -23.86 -7.83
N ALA A 29 -1.33 -23.31 -9.02
CA ALA A 29 -0.73 -23.80 -10.27
C ALA A 29 0.81 -23.74 -10.26
N ASP A 30 1.39 -22.77 -9.58
CA ASP A 30 2.83 -22.53 -9.53
C ASP A 30 3.47 -22.91 -8.18
N LYS A 31 2.87 -23.86 -7.43
CA LYS A 31 3.32 -24.24 -6.09
C LYS A 31 4.77 -24.77 -6.06
N GLU A 32 5.25 -25.33 -7.16
CA GLU A 32 6.61 -25.85 -7.25
C GLU A 32 7.69 -24.77 -7.42
N LEU A 33 7.32 -23.52 -7.80
CA LEU A 33 8.30 -22.44 -7.99
C LEU A 33 9.00 -22.05 -6.69
N GLY A 34 8.30 -22.14 -5.57
CA GLY A 34 8.82 -21.78 -4.26
C GLY A 34 9.41 -22.95 -3.46
N ARG A 35 9.47 -24.16 -4.05
CA ARG A 35 10.05 -25.31 -3.36
C ARG A 35 11.47 -25.00 -2.91
N ASP A 36 11.75 -25.31 -1.65
CA ASP A 36 13.06 -25.09 -1.00
C ASP A 36 13.50 -23.62 -0.93
N LYS A 37 12.59 -22.67 -1.22
CA LYS A 37 12.79 -21.24 -1.09
C LYS A 37 12.13 -20.70 0.18
N THR A 38 12.75 -19.68 0.75
CA THR A 38 12.27 -19.01 1.97
C THR A 38 12.00 -17.54 1.69
N MET A 39 10.82 -17.06 2.10
CA MET A 39 10.50 -15.63 2.15
C MET A 39 10.57 -15.14 3.59
N LEU A 40 11.36 -14.09 3.83
CA LEU A 40 11.43 -13.39 5.10
C LEU A 40 10.54 -12.14 5.06
N LEU A 41 9.57 -12.04 5.97
CA LEU A 41 8.69 -10.89 6.13
C LEU A 41 9.10 -10.11 7.38
N ILE A 42 9.55 -8.87 7.19
CA ILE A 42 10.06 -8.02 8.26
C ILE A 42 9.07 -6.89 8.53
N PHE A 43 8.66 -6.74 9.78
CA PHE A 43 7.71 -5.75 10.23
C PHE A 43 8.35 -4.80 11.26
N PHE A 44 8.57 -3.55 10.87
CA PHE A 44 8.89 -2.46 11.80
C PHE A 44 7.63 -1.88 12.45
N ASN A 45 6.47 -2.11 11.83
CA ASN A 45 5.16 -1.69 12.31
C ASN A 45 4.17 -2.85 12.18
N SER A 46 3.28 -3.00 13.16
CA SER A 46 2.28 -4.07 13.18
C SER A 46 1.34 -4.02 11.97
N SER A 47 0.89 -5.18 11.53
CA SER A 47 -0.11 -5.32 10.46
C SER A 47 -0.87 -6.62 10.58
N LEU A 48 -2.19 -6.56 10.38
CA LEU A 48 -3.03 -7.75 10.26
C LEU A 48 -3.02 -8.27 8.82
N ARG A 49 -3.51 -7.44 7.88
CA ARG A 49 -3.75 -7.87 6.49
C ARG A 49 -2.48 -8.13 5.70
N THR A 50 -1.50 -7.23 5.77
CA THR A 50 -0.22 -7.41 5.07
C THR A 50 0.47 -8.70 5.52
N ARG A 51 0.47 -8.97 6.83
CA ARG A 51 1.03 -10.19 7.38
C ARG A 51 0.35 -11.43 6.80
N LEU A 52 -0.98 -11.53 6.95
CA LEU A 52 -1.73 -12.71 6.54
C LEU A 52 -1.74 -12.90 5.01
N SER A 53 -1.93 -11.83 4.24
CA SER A 53 -2.01 -11.92 2.78
C SER A 53 -0.67 -12.29 2.14
N THR A 54 0.43 -11.70 2.60
CA THR A 54 1.76 -11.98 2.02
C THR A 54 2.27 -13.37 2.43
N GLN A 55 2.03 -13.80 3.67
CA GLN A 55 2.29 -15.19 4.08
C GLN A 55 1.50 -16.17 3.20
N ARG A 56 0.19 -15.96 3.07
CA ARG A 56 -0.66 -16.82 2.26
C ARG A 56 -0.20 -16.89 0.80
N ALA A 57 0.18 -15.75 0.22
CA ALA A 57 0.71 -15.66 -1.14
C ALA A 57 1.98 -16.50 -1.34
N ALA A 58 2.95 -16.36 -0.44
CA ALA A 58 4.20 -17.13 -0.49
C ALA A 58 3.94 -18.64 -0.30
N MET A 59 3.08 -19.01 0.64
CA MET A 59 2.71 -20.42 0.88
C MET A 59 1.97 -21.04 -0.31
N ASN A 60 1.14 -20.29 -1.04
CA ASN A 60 0.48 -20.77 -2.25
C ASN A 60 1.50 -21.14 -3.35
N LEU A 61 2.64 -20.47 -3.37
CA LEU A 61 3.77 -20.74 -4.28
C LEU A 61 4.72 -21.83 -3.76
N GLY A 62 4.45 -22.40 -2.58
CA GLY A 62 5.25 -23.47 -1.97
C GLY A 62 6.47 -23.01 -1.20
N MET A 63 6.59 -21.72 -0.91
CA MET A 63 7.69 -21.17 -0.11
C MET A 63 7.54 -21.45 1.39
N ASN A 64 8.67 -21.60 2.07
CA ASN A 64 8.74 -21.40 3.53
C ASN A 64 8.61 -19.92 3.85
N VAL A 65 8.00 -19.59 4.99
CA VAL A 65 7.83 -18.19 5.40
C VAL A 65 8.33 -17.99 6.83
N ILE A 66 9.25 -17.05 6.99
CA ILE A 66 9.72 -16.56 8.28
C ILE A 66 9.13 -15.16 8.48
N VAL A 67 8.59 -14.90 9.67
CA VAL A 67 8.03 -13.58 10.00
C VAL A 67 8.76 -13.01 11.20
N LEU A 68 9.31 -11.82 11.06
CA LEU A 68 10.05 -11.11 12.09
C LEU A 68 9.37 -9.76 12.40
N ASP A 69 8.94 -9.58 13.64
CA ASP A 69 8.58 -8.28 14.20
C ASP A 69 9.79 -7.69 14.91
N VAL A 70 10.40 -6.65 14.31
CA VAL A 70 11.67 -6.08 14.80
C VAL A 70 11.57 -5.59 16.25
N ASN A 71 10.42 -5.05 16.67
CA ASN A 71 10.25 -4.49 18.01
C ASN A 71 9.68 -5.47 19.05
N GLN A 72 9.35 -6.71 18.67
CA GLN A 72 8.71 -7.70 19.54
C GLN A 72 9.37 -9.08 19.48
N GLY A 73 9.98 -9.44 18.37
CA GLY A 73 10.59 -10.74 18.13
C GLY A 73 12.12 -10.73 18.07
N ALA A 74 12.73 -9.54 18.14
CA ALA A 74 14.19 -9.35 18.15
C ALA A 74 14.53 -8.12 19.01
N TRP A 75 15.82 -7.92 19.22
CA TRP A 75 16.32 -6.68 19.83
C TRP A 75 16.13 -5.48 18.89
N LYS A 76 16.25 -4.28 19.46
CA LYS A 76 16.17 -3.03 18.70
C LYS A 76 17.38 -2.87 17.80
N LEU A 77 17.13 -2.41 16.57
CA LEU A 77 18.16 -2.13 15.58
C LEU A 77 18.49 -0.63 15.56
N GLU A 78 19.78 -0.33 15.48
CA GLU A 78 20.25 1.01 15.13
C GLU A 78 20.21 1.21 13.62
N THR A 79 19.63 2.32 13.17
CA THR A 79 19.45 2.63 11.74
C THR A 79 20.35 3.75 11.25
N GLU A 80 20.89 4.54 12.16
CA GLU A 80 21.67 5.74 11.84
C GLU A 80 23.18 5.48 11.87
N ARG A 81 23.89 5.95 10.84
CA ARG A 81 25.34 5.81 10.75
C ARG A 81 26.06 6.80 11.68
N GLY A 82 27.21 6.40 12.18
CA GLY A 82 28.11 7.26 12.94
C GLY A 82 27.71 7.48 14.40
N VAL A 83 26.65 6.81 14.88
CA VAL A 83 26.25 6.86 16.29
C VAL A 83 27.16 5.95 17.15
N VAL A 84 27.38 6.35 18.39
CA VAL A 84 27.95 5.46 19.42
C VAL A 84 26.82 4.62 19.99
N MET A 85 26.90 3.30 19.85
CA MET A 85 25.85 2.37 20.27
C MET A 85 25.95 2.06 21.77
N ASP A 86 25.81 3.07 22.63
CA ASP A 86 25.85 2.96 24.10
C ASP A 86 24.46 2.98 24.76
N GLY A 87 23.39 2.94 23.93
CA GLY A 87 21.99 2.94 24.36
C GLY A 87 21.34 1.55 24.38
N ASP A 88 20.04 1.53 24.04
CA ASP A 88 19.19 0.33 24.12
C ASP A 88 19.09 -0.48 22.82
N LYS A 89 19.84 -0.10 21.78
CA LYS A 89 19.91 -0.80 20.49
C LYS A 89 21.12 -1.71 20.48
N SER A 90 20.90 -3.00 20.21
CA SER A 90 21.93 -4.05 20.40
C SER A 90 22.71 -4.38 19.11
N GLU A 91 22.19 -4.04 17.95
CA GLU A 91 22.79 -4.36 16.66
C GLU A 91 22.51 -3.24 15.66
N HIS A 92 23.47 -2.96 14.79
CA HIS A 92 23.26 -2.01 13.71
C HIS A 92 22.60 -2.70 12.50
N ILE A 93 21.70 -1.99 11.82
CA ILE A 93 20.94 -2.53 10.68
C ILE A 93 21.87 -2.99 9.53
N LEU A 94 23.06 -2.43 9.42
CA LEU A 94 24.03 -2.76 8.37
C LEU A 94 24.67 -4.15 8.56
N GLU A 95 24.74 -4.67 9.77
CA GLU A 95 25.10 -6.05 10.06
C GLU A 95 23.87 -6.95 9.99
N ALA A 96 22.73 -6.52 10.54
CA ALA A 96 21.51 -7.30 10.56
C ALA A 96 20.98 -7.64 9.16
N ILE A 97 20.99 -6.67 8.21
CA ILE A 97 20.44 -6.87 6.86
C ILE A 97 21.14 -7.99 6.08
N PRO A 98 22.47 -8.02 5.90
CA PRO A 98 23.13 -9.11 5.18
C PRO A 98 22.99 -10.46 5.89
N VAL A 99 22.96 -10.49 7.22
CA VAL A 99 22.70 -11.71 7.99
C VAL A 99 21.30 -12.24 7.70
N MET A 100 20.27 -11.39 7.77
CA MET A 100 18.90 -11.77 7.41
C MET A 100 18.81 -12.23 5.94
N GLY A 101 19.54 -11.58 5.03
CA GLY A 101 19.63 -11.97 3.64
C GLY A 101 20.22 -13.36 3.42
N SER A 102 21.11 -13.83 4.32
CA SER A 102 21.69 -15.18 4.23
C SER A 102 20.70 -16.29 4.60
N TYR A 103 19.58 -15.96 5.26
CA TYR A 103 18.58 -16.92 5.72
C TYR A 103 17.35 -17.03 4.82
N CYS A 104 17.29 -16.27 3.73
CA CYS A 104 16.13 -16.26 2.84
C CYS A 104 16.50 -16.04 1.38
N ASP A 105 15.52 -16.20 0.50
CA ASP A 105 15.64 -15.96 -0.94
C ASP A 105 14.97 -14.66 -1.38
N ILE A 106 13.90 -14.25 -0.70
CA ILE A 106 13.15 -13.01 -0.95
C ILE A 106 12.87 -12.33 0.40
N ILE A 107 12.95 -11.00 0.45
CA ILE A 107 12.63 -10.20 1.64
C ILE A 107 11.44 -9.30 1.37
N GLY A 108 10.42 -9.37 2.23
CA GLY A 108 9.36 -8.39 2.33
C GLY A 108 9.63 -7.41 3.47
N VAL A 109 9.59 -6.11 3.22
CA VAL A 109 9.86 -5.07 4.21
C VAL A 109 8.62 -4.20 4.39
N ARG A 110 8.23 -3.96 5.66
CA ARG A 110 7.20 -3.01 6.05
C ARG A 110 7.76 -2.02 7.05
N SER A 111 7.83 -0.74 6.65
CA SER A 111 8.36 0.35 7.49
C SER A 111 7.60 1.65 7.19
N PHE A 112 6.80 2.13 8.15
CA PHE A 112 6.00 3.34 8.00
C PHE A 112 6.82 4.61 8.08
N ALA A 113 6.25 5.71 7.54
CA ALA A 113 6.66 7.06 7.86
C ALA A 113 6.56 7.31 9.37
N GLY A 114 7.58 7.95 9.92
CA GLY A 114 7.60 8.42 11.31
C GLY A 114 6.68 9.62 11.56
N LEU A 115 6.35 10.37 10.49
CA LEU A 115 5.54 11.59 10.50
C LEU A 115 6.09 12.69 11.42
N THR A 116 7.40 12.69 11.62
CA THR A 116 8.12 13.70 12.43
C THR A 116 9.08 14.51 11.60
N ASP A 117 9.70 13.90 10.61
CA ASP A 117 10.64 14.51 9.67
C ASP A 117 10.31 14.01 8.25
N LYS A 118 9.80 14.92 7.42
CA LYS A 118 9.43 14.61 6.04
C LYS A 118 10.62 14.16 5.20
N SER A 119 11.77 14.82 5.35
CA SER A 119 12.97 14.48 4.58
C SER A 119 13.47 13.08 4.90
N ALA A 120 13.47 12.71 6.19
CA ALA A 120 13.83 11.37 6.63
C ALA A 120 12.85 10.32 6.08
N ASP A 121 11.53 10.57 6.18
CA ASP A 121 10.49 9.67 5.67
C ASP A 121 10.61 9.50 4.14
N TYR A 122 10.75 10.61 3.38
CA TYR A 122 10.85 10.58 1.92
C TYR A 122 12.19 10.04 1.39
N SER A 123 13.21 9.92 2.24
CA SER A 123 14.45 9.21 1.89
C SER A 123 14.29 7.69 1.81
N GLU A 124 13.19 7.14 2.33
CA GLU A 124 12.92 5.70 2.40
C GLU A 124 14.09 4.90 2.99
N ASN A 125 14.74 5.47 4.03
CA ASN A 125 16.02 5.00 4.53
C ASN A 125 16.05 3.48 4.83
N ILE A 126 15.04 2.95 5.54
CA ILE A 126 15.00 1.52 5.88
C ILE A 126 14.89 0.66 4.61
N LEU A 127 13.90 0.93 3.74
CA LEU A 127 13.70 0.16 2.52
C LEU A 127 14.93 0.20 1.61
N SER A 128 15.53 1.39 1.45
CA SER A 128 16.74 1.60 0.64
C SER A 128 17.93 0.80 1.15
N GLN A 129 18.11 0.69 2.47
CA GLN A 129 19.17 -0.13 3.07
C GLN A 129 18.96 -1.62 2.79
N PHE A 130 17.72 -2.14 2.89
CA PHE A 130 17.45 -3.53 2.51
C PHE A 130 17.74 -3.81 1.05
N ILE A 131 17.33 -2.93 0.14
CA ILE A 131 17.63 -3.04 -1.30
C ILE A 131 19.14 -3.09 -1.55
N LYS A 132 19.87 -2.22 -0.87
CA LYS A 132 21.32 -2.05 -1.08
C LYS A 132 22.17 -3.17 -0.48
N TYR A 133 21.80 -3.68 0.71
CA TYR A 133 22.72 -4.50 1.51
C TYR A 133 22.27 -5.94 1.69
N SER A 134 21.02 -6.31 1.41
CA SER A 134 20.54 -7.69 1.61
C SER A 134 21.09 -8.69 0.58
N GLY A 135 21.49 -8.21 -0.60
CA GLY A 135 21.84 -9.08 -1.73
C GLY A 135 20.67 -9.87 -2.32
N LYS A 136 19.45 -9.65 -1.80
CA LYS A 136 18.24 -10.41 -2.17
C LYS A 136 17.20 -9.51 -2.86
N PRO A 137 16.28 -10.08 -3.63
CA PRO A 137 15.08 -9.37 -4.05
C PRO A 137 14.29 -8.84 -2.84
N VAL A 138 13.84 -7.60 -2.95
CA VAL A 138 13.07 -6.91 -1.90
C VAL A 138 11.69 -6.53 -2.42
N VAL A 139 10.67 -6.81 -1.62
CA VAL A 139 9.28 -6.43 -1.85
C VAL A 139 8.88 -5.40 -0.79
N SER A 140 8.50 -4.20 -1.21
CA SER A 140 7.89 -3.22 -0.31
C SER A 140 6.48 -3.68 0.06
N MET A 141 6.28 -4.04 1.31
CA MET A 141 4.96 -4.39 1.86
C MET A 141 4.18 -3.18 2.36
N GLU A 142 4.82 -2.08 2.55
CA GLU A 142 4.45 -0.69 2.77
C GLU A 142 5.70 0.04 3.28
N ALA A 143 6.00 1.18 2.70
CA ALA A 143 7.10 2.03 3.10
C ALA A 143 6.57 3.43 3.50
N ALA A 144 7.44 4.40 3.68
CA ALA A 144 7.01 5.72 4.12
C ALA A 144 6.15 6.44 3.07
N THR A 145 6.51 6.31 1.80
CA THR A 145 5.87 7.03 0.69
C THR A 145 5.02 6.15 -0.22
N GLY A 146 5.14 4.82 -0.15
CA GLY A 146 4.46 3.90 -1.04
C GLY A 146 3.97 2.60 -0.42
N HIS A 147 2.83 2.09 -0.94
CA HIS A 147 2.28 0.77 -0.62
C HIS A 147 1.89 0.03 -1.91
N PRO A 148 2.88 -0.41 -2.73
CA PRO A 148 2.63 -0.92 -4.08
C PRO A 148 1.78 -2.18 -4.11
N LEU A 149 1.93 -3.10 -3.14
CA LEU A 149 1.09 -4.30 -3.04
C LEU A 149 -0.39 -3.98 -2.77
N GLN A 150 -0.69 -2.91 -2.00
CA GLN A 150 -2.05 -2.46 -1.81
C GLN A 150 -2.60 -1.88 -3.11
N ALA A 151 -1.88 -0.93 -3.70
CA ALA A 151 -2.34 -0.27 -4.92
C ALA A 151 -2.55 -1.28 -6.06
N PHE A 152 -1.70 -2.28 -6.21
CA PHE A 152 -1.93 -3.33 -7.21
C PHE A 152 -3.20 -4.15 -6.91
N ALA A 153 -3.48 -4.45 -5.63
CA ALA A 153 -4.75 -5.09 -5.24
C ALA A 153 -5.97 -4.20 -5.53
N ASP A 154 -5.83 -2.88 -5.33
CA ASP A 154 -6.89 -1.91 -5.63
C ASP A 154 -7.19 -1.89 -7.14
N ILE A 155 -6.15 -1.84 -7.99
CA ILE A 155 -6.32 -1.88 -9.45
C ILE A 155 -6.93 -3.21 -9.92
N ILE A 156 -6.48 -4.36 -9.39
CA ILE A 156 -7.11 -5.66 -9.66
C ILE A 156 -8.61 -5.60 -9.34
N THR A 157 -8.97 -5.01 -8.21
CA THR A 157 -10.37 -4.91 -7.77
C THR A 157 -11.18 -3.98 -8.66
N ILE A 158 -10.63 -2.85 -9.09
CA ILE A 158 -11.28 -1.94 -10.05
C ILE A 158 -11.49 -2.66 -11.38
N GLU A 159 -10.49 -3.38 -11.90
CA GLU A 159 -10.60 -4.14 -13.15
C GLU A 159 -11.71 -5.21 -13.12
N GLU A 160 -11.94 -5.82 -11.96
CA GLU A 160 -13.00 -6.82 -11.77
C GLU A 160 -14.42 -6.24 -11.74
N HIS A 161 -14.55 -4.95 -11.37
CA HIS A 161 -15.86 -4.33 -11.14
C HIS A 161 -16.18 -3.20 -12.13
N LYS A 162 -15.21 -2.72 -12.90
CA LYS A 162 -15.43 -1.61 -13.85
C LYS A 162 -16.40 -1.99 -14.96
N LYS A 163 -17.24 -1.04 -15.35
CA LYS A 163 -18.24 -1.18 -16.42
C LYS A 163 -17.81 -0.55 -17.75
N CYS A 164 -16.71 0.21 -17.73
CA CYS A 164 -16.16 0.90 -18.92
C CYS A 164 -14.62 0.84 -18.91
N ALA A 165 -14.02 1.13 -20.05
CA ALA A 165 -12.57 1.06 -20.21
C ALA A 165 -11.83 2.09 -19.35
N ARG A 166 -12.41 3.28 -19.15
CA ARG A 166 -11.84 4.40 -18.42
C ARG A 166 -12.81 4.90 -17.36
N PRO A 167 -12.94 4.18 -16.22
CA PRO A 167 -13.83 4.58 -15.15
C PRO A 167 -13.40 5.90 -14.50
N LYS A 168 -14.36 6.69 -14.00
CA LYS A 168 -14.09 7.82 -13.13
C LYS A 168 -13.84 7.31 -11.72
N VAL A 169 -12.61 7.47 -11.26
CA VAL A 169 -12.13 7.03 -9.94
C VAL A 169 -11.85 8.25 -9.07
N VAL A 170 -12.56 8.37 -7.97
CA VAL A 170 -12.37 9.47 -7.01
C VAL A 170 -11.70 8.94 -5.76
N MET A 171 -10.48 9.41 -5.49
CA MET A 171 -9.84 9.23 -4.18
C MET A 171 -10.16 10.44 -3.32
N THR A 172 -10.90 10.24 -2.25
CA THR A 172 -11.28 11.29 -1.31
C THR A 172 -10.57 11.18 0.02
N TRP A 173 -10.02 12.32 0.48
CA TRP A 173 -9.62 12.45 1.88
C TRP A 173 -10.84 12.25 2.78
N ALA A 174 -10.60 11.72 3.98
CA ALA A 174 -11.61 11.55 5.02
C ALA A 174 -11.01 11.80 6.40
N PRO A 175 -11.81 12.27 7.40
CA PRO A 175 -11.30 12.64 8.71
C PRO A 175 -10.76 11.43 9.48
N HIS A 176 -9.76 11.69 10.35
CA HIS A 176 -9.17 10.70 11.24
C HIS A 176 -8.60 11.38 12.48
N PRO A 177 -8.62 10.74 13.68
CA PRO A 177 -8.13 11.36 14.92
C PRO A 177 -6.60 11.52 14.97
N LYS A 178 -5.86 10.83 14.09
CA LYS A 178 -4.41 10.90 13.99
C LYS A 178 -4.01 11.17 12.54
N ALA A 179 -2.87 11.82 12.33
CA ALA A 179 -2.24 11.87 11.03
C ALA A 179 -1.82 10.46 10.58
N LEU A 180 -2.07 10.12 9.33
CA LEU A 180 -1.69 8.83 8.74
C LEU A 180 -0.68 9.02 7.60
N PRO A 181 0.18 8.01 7.32
CA PRO A 181 1.13 8.06 6.20
C PRO A 181 0.47 8.33 4.85
N GLN A 182 1.22 8.96 3.96
CA GLN A 182 0.81 9.23 2.58
C GLN A 182 1.03 8.03 1.63
N ALA A 183 1.64 6.95 2.11
CA ALA A 183 2.02 5.79 1.32
C ALA A 183 0.87 5.17 0.50
N VAL A 184 -0.30 4.99 1.11
CA VAL A 184 -1.47 4.42 0.42
C VAL A 184 -2.04 5.39 -0.62
N PRO A 185 -2.38 6.66 -0.30
CA PRO A 185 -2.93 7.57 -1.28
C PRO A 185 -1.94 7.90 -2.41
N ASN A 186 -0.65 8.04 -2.12
CA ASN A 186 0.38 8.21 -3.14
C ASN A 186 0.36 7.05 -4.16
N SER A 187 0.42 5.82 -3.64
CA SER A 187 0.41 4.65 -4.51
C SER A 187 -0.92 4.50 -5.26
N PHE A 188 -2.05 4.73 -4.61
CA PHE A 188 -3.36 4.62 -5.27
C PHE A 188 -3.48 5.61 -6.43
N ALA A 189 -3.10 6.88 -6.24
CA ALA A 189 -3.13 7.90 -7.28
C ALA A 189 -2.22 7.52 -8.45
N GLN A 190 -0.98 7.16 -8.18
CA GLN A 190 0.02 6.80 -9.19
C GLN A 190 -0.39 5.56 -9.99
N TRP A 191 -0.85 4.50 -9.33
CA TRP A 191 -1.27 3.26 -9.98
C TRP A 191 -2.56 3.44 -10.80
N SER A 192 -3.53 4.21 -10.29
CA SER A 192 -4.78 4.50 -11.00
C SER A 192 -4.54 5.34 -12.26
N ALA A 193 -3.62 6.33 -12.19
CA ALA A 193 -3.18 7.09 -13.36
C ALA A 193 -2.46 6.20 -14.37
N ALA A 194 -1.57 5.31 -13.92
CA ALA A 194 -0.87 4.34 -14.79
C ALA A 194 -1.82 3.33 -15.45
N ALA A 195 -2.94 3.00 -14.79
CA ALA A 195 -4.01 2.17 -15.36
C ALA A 195 -4.86 2.91 -16.40
N GLY A 196 -4.65 4.21 -16.61
CA GLY A 196 -5.35 5.03 -17.59
C GLY A 196 -6.77 5.44 -17.18
N TYR A 197 -7.10 5.40 -15.86
CA TYR A 197 -8.40 5.82 -15.35
C TYR A 197 -8.56 7.34 -15.36
N ASP A 198 -9.79 7.85 -15.27
CA ASP A 198 -10.07 9.28 -15.04
C ASP A 198 -10.04 9.53 -13.52
N VAL A 199 -8.84 9.88 -13.02
CA VAL A 199 -8.57 9.97 -11.58
C VAL A 199 -8.76 11.39 -11.08
N THR A 200 -9.55 11.54 -10.02
CA THR A 200 -9.66 12.79 -9.25
C THR A 200 -9.22 12.52 -7.81
N VAL A 201 -8.27 13.30 -7.32
CA VAL A 201 -7.86 13.34 -5.91
C VAL A 201 -8.54 14.55 -5.29
N VAL A 202 -9.37 14.34 -4.27
CA VAL A 202 -10.09 15.42 -3.60
C VAL A 202 -9.77 15.45 -2.11
N GLN A 203 -9.37 16.62 -1.63
CA GLN A 203 -8.94 16.85 -0.25
C GLN A 203 -9.21 18.27 0.22
N PRO A 204 -9.25 18.54 1.53
CA PRO A 204 -9.22 19.89 2.05
C PRO A 204 -7.93 20.59 1.66
N HIS A 205 -7.96 21.93 1.54
CA HIS A 205 -6.74 22.72 1.35
C HIS A 205 -5.70 22.41 2.41
N GLY A 206 -4.44 22.29 2.00
CA GLY A 206 -3.31 21.93 2.85
C GLY A 206 -3.06 20.43 2.99
N TYR A 207 -3.91 19.57 2.38
CA TYR A 207 -3.70 18.13 2.34
C TYR A 207 -3.26 17.61 0.96
N GLU A 208 -2.74 18.49 0.11
CA GLU A 208 -2.20 18.10 -1.18
C GLU A 208 -1.09 17.04 -0.99
N LEU A 209 -1.12 16.02 -1.84
CA LEU A 209 -0.03 15.04 -1.92
C LEU A 209 1.13 15.61 -2.73
N SER A 210 2.31 15.00 -2.58
CA SER A 210 3.45 15.37 -3.43
C SER A 210 3.09 15.26 -4.92
N PRO A 211 3.42 16.29 -5.74
CA PRO A 211 3.11 16.31 -7.18
C PRO A 211 3.66 15.11 -7.95
N GLU A 212 4.73 14.49 -7.49
CA GLU A 212 5.32 13.30 -8.12
C GLU A 212 4.37 12.09 -8.15
N PHE A 213 3.47 11.98 -7.15
CA PHE A 213 2.51 10.86 -7.06
C PHE A 213 1.16 11.17 -7.71
N THR A 214 0.86 12.45 -7.98
CA THR A 214 -0.44 12.87 -8.52
C THR A 214 -0.39 13.25 -10.00
N GLN A 215 0.72 12.95 -10.68
CA GLN A 215 0.85 13.17 -12.11
C GLN A 215 -0.26 12.43 -12.88
N GLY A 216 -0.98 13.16 -13.73
CA GLY A 216 -2.12 12.61 -14.48
C GLY A 216 -3.44 12.57 -13.73
N CYS A 217 -3.47 12.98 -12.45
CA CYS A 217 -4.70 13.12 -11.67
C CYS A 217 -5.25 14.55 -11.72
N LYS A 218 -6.56 14.69 -11.66
CA LYS A 218 -7.23 15.97 -11.38
C LYS A 218 -7.18 16.21 -9.88
N ILE A 219 -6.97 17.45 -9.47
CA ILE A 219 -7.00 17.86 -8.06
C ILE A 219 -8.27 18.69 -7.83
N GLU A 220 -9.03 18.35 -6.81
CA GLU A 220 -10.28 19.00 -6.45
C GLU A 220 -10.32 19.27 -4.93
N TYR A 221 -11.02 20.31 -4.52
CA TYR A 221 -11.15 20.71 -3.12
C TYR A 221 -12.62 20.68 -2.65
N ASN A 222 -13.56 20.47 -3.57
CA ASN A 222 -14.96 20.26 -3.26
C ASN A 222 -15.32 18.78 -3.47
N GLN A 223 -15.59 18.09 -2.36
CA GLN A 223 -15.87 16.65 -2.37
C GLN A 223 -17.12 16.32 -3.18
N ASP A 224 -18.19 17.12 -3.06
CA ASP A 224 -19.45 16.86 -3.77
C ASP A 224 -19.23 16.95 -5.29
N THR A 225 -18.56 18.00 -5.76
CA THR A 225 -18.20 18.18 -7.17
C THR A 225 -17.35 17.03 -7.70
N ALA A 226 -16.37 16.56 -6.90
CA ALA A 226 -15.52 15.44 -7.30
C ALA A 226 -16.33 14.14 -7.46
N LEU A 227 -17.27 13.90 -6.56
CA LEU A 227 -18.06 12.67 -6.51
C LEU A 227 -19.12 12.58 -7.62
N GLU A 228 -19.55 13.70 -8.22
CA GLU A 228 -20.54 13.68 -9.29
C GLU A 228 -20.16 12.72 -10.41
N GLY A 229 -21.00 11.70 -10.64
CA GLY A 229 -20.80 10.73 -11.71
C GLY A 229 -19.60 9.78 -11.53
N ALA A 230 -19.00 9.68 -10.34
CA ALA A 230 -17.93 8.72 -10.07
C ALA A 230 -18.42 7.28 -10.22
N ASP A 231 -17.55 6.39 -10.72
CA ASP A 231 -17.78 4.94 -10.80
C ASP A 231 -17.16 4.21 -9.60
N PHE A 232 -16.09 4.77 -9.02
CA PHE A 232 -15.43 4.27 -7.82
C PHE A 232 -15.10 5.42 -6.87
N VAL A 233 -15.32 5.18 -5.56
CA VAL A 233 -14.97 6.12 -4.49
C VAL A 233 -14.02 5.40 -3.53
N TYR A 234 -12.76 5.85 -3.50
CA TYR A 234 -11.74 5.35 -2.58
C TYR A 234 -11.54 6.36 -1.45
N ALA A 235 -12.03 6.03 -0.26
CA ALA A 235 -11.88 6.90 0.90
C ALA A 235 -10.59 6.59 1.67
N LYS A 236 -9.82 7.62 2.03
CA LYS A 236 -8.61 7.44 2.84
C LYS A 236 -8.25 8.72 3.60
N ASN A 237 -7.73 8.57 4.81
CA ASN A 237 -7.05 9.68 5.49
C ASN A 237 -5.56 9.67 5.15
N TRP A 238 -4.97 10.84 5.04
CA TRP A 238 -3.53 11.05 4.95
C TRP A 238 -3.10 12.36 5.61
N SER A 239 -1.83 12.45 5.99
CA SER A 239 -1.22 13.64 6.58
C SER A 239 -0.87 14.68 5.54
N VAL A 240 -0.63 15.88 6.02
CA VAL A 240 -0.16 17.01 5.24
C VAL A 240 1.24 16.77 4.68
N PHE A 241 1.49 17.20 3.44
CA PHE A 241 2.80 17.15 2.80
C PHE A 241 3.67 18.38 3.12
N ASP A 242 3.04 19.53 3.43
CA ASP A 242 3.74 20.76 3.79
C ASP A 242 4.62 20.58 5.04
N ASP A 243 5.85 21.12 5.01
CA ASP A 243 6.84 20.95 6.08
C ASP A 243 6.37 21.51 7.43
N ALA A 244 5.68 22.66 7.41
CA ALA A 244 5.24 23.31 8.64
C ALA A 244 4.18 22.49 9.40
N ASN A 245 3.41 21.65 8.69
CA ASN A 245 2.30 20.88 9.25
C ASN A 245 2.46 19.36 9.07
N TYR A 246 3.61 18.89 8.61
CA TYR A 246 3.88 17.47 8.43
C TYR A 246 3.58 16.68 9.71
N GLY A 247 2.84 15.58 9.57
CA GLY A 247 2.44 14.74 10.70
C GLY A 247 1.36 15.32 11.62
N LYS A 248 0.82 16.52 11.33
CA LYS A 248 -0.25 17.13 12.12
C LYS A 248 -1.64 16.87 11.52
N VAL A 249 -2.65 16.93 12.37
CA VAL A 249 -4.06 16.94 11.97
C VAL A 249 -4.52 18.38 11.96
N ILE A 250 -4.72 18.97 10.77
CA ILE A 250 -5.14 20.37 10.61
C ILE A 250 -6.62 20.52 10.21
N CYS A 251 -7.27 19.43 9.76
CA CYS A 251 -8.69 19.38 9.46
C CYS A 251 -9.36 18.25 10.25
N LYS A 252 -10.51 18.55 10.86
CA LYS A 252 -11.33 17.59 11.60
C LYS A 252 -12.80 17.66 11.15
N ASP A 253 -13.02 18.24 9.99
CA ASP A 253 -14.35 18.44 9.43
C ASP A 253 -14.99 17.09 9.07
N MET A 254 -16.08 16.77 9.74
CA MET A 254 -16.83 15.52 9.57
C MET A 254 -17.68 15.51 8.29
N ASP A 255 -17.86 16.67 7.64
CA ASP A 255 -18.56 16.72 6.35
C ASP A 255 -17.79 15.98 5.23
N TRP A 256 -16.52 15.68 5.46
CA TRP A 256 -15.71 14.82 4.60
C TRP A 256 -15.96 13.31 4.79
N THR A 257 -16.81 12.92 5.73
CA THR A 257 -17.23 11.52 5.90
C THR A 257 -18.00 11.07 4.67
N VAL A 258 -17.62 9.93 4.07
CA VAL A 258 -18.37 9.35 2.96
C VAL A 258 -19.66 8.74 3.49
N SER A 259 -20.77 9.38 3.18
CA SER A 259 -22.13 9.02 3.61
C SER A 259 -23.00 8.61 2.42
N GLU A 260 -24.20 8.09 2.69
CA GLU A 260 -25.20 7.75 1.67
C GLU A 260 -25.56 8.96 0.80
N LYS A 261 -25.61 10.15 1.44
CA LYS A 261 -25.84 11.41 0.73
C LYS A 261 -24.74 11.70 -0.29
N LYS A 262 -23.47 11.45 0.09
CA LYS A 262 -22.31 11.61 -0.80
C LYS A 262 -22.32 10.56 -1.90
N MET A 263 -22.60 9.30 -1.57
CA MET A 263 -22.70 8.23 -2.56
C MET A 263 -23.84 8.42 -3.56
N ALA A 264 -24.92 9.09 -3.16
CA ALA A 264 -26.03 9.42 -4.08
C ALA A 264 -25.65 10.41 -5.20
N LEU A 265 -24.55 11.15 -5.08
CA LEU A 265 -24.02 12.02 -6.15
C LEU A 265 -23.31 11.24 -7.26
N THR A 266 -22.92 10.01 -6.98
CA THR A 266 -22.10 9.18 -7.88
C THR A 266 -22.94 8.46 -8.95
N ASN A 267 -22.27 7.83 -9.91
CA ASN A 267 -22.89 6.92 -10.88
C ASN A 267 -23.09 5.51 -10.26
N ASN A 268 -23.78 5.43 -9.12
CA ASN A 268 -23.89 4.17 -8.35
C ASN A 268 -22.52 3.53 -8.12
N ALA A 269 -21.57 4.33 -7.62
CA ALA A 269 -20.17 3.95 -7.46
C ALA A 269 -19.97 2.80 -6.47
N PHE A 270 -18.92 2.02 -6.74
CA PHE A 270 -18.38 1.11 -5.73
C PHE A 270 -17.57 1.89 -4.70
N PHE A 271 -17.78 1.56 -3.41
CA PHE A 271 -17.00 2.10 -2.30
C PHE A 271 -15.81 1.20 -1.99
N MET A 272 -14.62 1.80 -1.85
CA MET A 272 -13.34 1.15 -1.56
C MET A 272 -12.62 1.78 -0.37
N HIS A 273 -11.87 0.98 0.35
CA HIS A 273 -10.96 1.40 1.43
C HIS A 273 -10.00 0.28 1.81
N CYS A 274 -8.70 0.54 1.87
CA CYS A 274 -7.66 -0.46 2.16
C CYS A 274 -7.77 -1.14 3.54
N LEU A 275 -8.67 -0.69 4.43
CA LEU A 275 -8.79 -1.13 5.82
C LEU A 275 -7.47 -1.00 6.64
N PRO A 276 -7.51 -0.82 7.96
CA PRO A 276 -8.71 -0.68 8.79
C PRO A 276 -9.43 0.65 8.57
N VAL A 277 -10.74 0.63 8.71
CA VAL A 277 -11.59 1.81 8.57
C VAL A 277 -12.19 2.21 9.92
N ARG A 278 -12.36 3.50 10.14
CA ARG A 278 -13.11 4.02 11.27
C ARG A 278 -14.53 4.35 10.81
N ARG A 279 -15.47 3.50 11.23
CA ARG A 279 -16.91 3.68 10.94
C ARG A 279 -17.42 4.97 11.52
N ASN A 280 -18.34 5.61 10.82
CA ASN A 280 -18.98 6.88 11.17
C ASN A 280 -17.99 8.04 11.37
N MET A 281 -16.80 7.90 10.81
CA MET A 281 -15.77 8.93 10.72
C MET A 281 -15.22 9.00 9.28
N ILE A 282 -14.67 7.91 8.75
CA ILE A 282 -14.23 7.85 7.35
C ILE A 282 -15.42 7.59 6.42
N VAL A 283 -16.29 6.69 6.82
CA VAL A 283 -17.46 6.22 6.08
C VAL A 283 -18.56 5.83 7.06
N THR A 284 -19.82 6.05 6.70
CA THR A 284 -20.95 5.61 7.50
C THR A 284 -21.16 4.11 7.49
N ASP A 285 -21.83 3.57 8.52
CA ASP A 285 -22.18 2.15 8.57
C ASP A 285 -23.01 1.73 7.37
N ALA A 286 -23.98 2.54 6.95
CA ALA A 286 -24.84 2.23 5.82
C ALA A 286 -24.09 2.12 4.49
N VAL A 287 -23.04 2.94 4.27
CA VAL A 287 -22.23 2.84 3.04
C VAL A 287 -21.33 1.62 3.07
N ILE A 288 -20.60 1.37 4.16
CA ILE A 288 -19.64 0.25 4.22
C ILE A 288 -20.35 -1.12 4.24
N GLU A 289 -21.59 -1.19 4.70
CA GLU A 289 -22.42 -2.39 4.72
C GLU A 289 -23.29 -2.54 3.47
N SER A 290 -23.28 -1.55 2.57
CA SER A 290 -24.08 -1.58 1.34
C SER A 290 -23.56 -2.62 0.32
N PRO A 291 -24.39 -3.05 -0.63
CA PRO A 291 -23.97 -3.90 -1.75
C PRO A 291 -22.91 -3.26 -2.65
N GLN A 292 -22.75 -1.93 -2.62
CA GLN A 292 -21.72 -1.20 -3.36
C GLN A 292 -20.37 -1.22 -2.67
N SER A 293 -20.28 -1.65 -1.41
CA SER A 293 -19.00 -1.76 -0.69
C SER A 293 -18.23 -2.99 -1.16
N ILE A 294 -17.07 -2.76 -1.77
CA ILE A 294 -16.17 -3.83 -2.25
C ILE A 294 -14.88 -3.92 -1.43
N VAL A 295 -14.88 -3.42 -0.20
CA VAL A 295 -13.71 -3.45 0.70
C VAL A 295 -13.24 -4.87 1.05
N ILE A 296 -14.13 -5.87 1.06
CA ILE A 296 -13.76 -7.26 1.33
C ILE A 296 -13.13 -7.92 0.10
N PRO A 297 -13.69 -7.85 -1.12
CA PRO A 297 -13.00 -8.24 -2.35
C PRO A 297 -11.64 -7.55 -2.52
N GLU A 298 -11.54 -6.24 -2.25
CA GLU A 298 -10.30 -5.48 -2.28
C GLU A 298 -9.25 -6.07 -1.31
N ALA A 299 -9.64 -6.35 -0.07
CA ALA A 299 -8.76 -6.97 0.92
C ALA A 299 -8.34 -8.40 0.51
N ALA A 300 -9.22 -9.18 -0.12
CA ALA A 300 -8.91 -10.51 -0.62
C ALA A 300 -7.89 -10.47 -1.78
N ASN A 301 -7.99 -9.50 -2.67
CA ASN A 301 -7.07 -9.31 -3.78
C ASN A 301 -5.62 -8.97 -3.35
N ARG A 302 -5.38 -8.65 -2.08
CA ARG A 302 -4.03 -8.52 -1.55
C ARG A 302 -3.21 -9.81 -1.62
N VAL A 303 -3.86 -10.97 -1.50
CA VAL A 303 -3.19 -12.27 -1.71
C VAL A 303 -2.79 -12.41 -3.17
N VAL A 304 -3.68 -12.08 -4.09
CA VAL A 304 -3.45 -12.15 -5.54
C VAL A 304 -2.30 -11.21 -5.95
N SER A 305 -2.35 -9.97 -5.49
CA SER A 305 -1.30 -8.97 -5.73
C SER A 305 0.08 -9.46 -5.26
N ALA A 306 0.18 -9.87 -4.00
CA ALA A 306 1.44 -10.37 -3.44
C ALA A 306 1.93 -11.63 -4.16
N GLN A 307 1.03 -12.58 -4.45
CA GLN A 307 1.38 -13.83 -5.12
C GLN A 307 1.88 -13.60 -6.54
N THR A 308 1.27 -12.69 -7.29
CA THR A 308 1.71 -12.33 -8.64
C THR A 308 3.12 -11.75 -8.62
N VAL A 309 3.39 -10.82 -7.72
CA VAL A 309 4.71 -10.19 -7.56
C VAL A 309 5.77 -11.22 -7.14
N ILE A 310 5.50 -12.01 -6.11
CA ILE A 310 6.43 -13.04 -5.63
C ILE A 310 6.72 -14.07 -6.72
N LYS A 311 5.69 -14.51 -7.46
CA LYS A 311 5.85 -15.41 -8.61
C LYS A 311 6.77 -14.83 -9.69
N ASP A 312 6.58 -13.55 -10.04
CA ASP A 312 7.42 -12.89 -11.04
C ASP A 312 8.87 -12.77 -10.59
N ILE A 313 9.12 -12.55 -9.29
CA ILE A 313 10.47 -12.56 -8.71
C ILE A 313 11.06 -13.98 -8.73
N LEU A 314 10.32 -14.99 -8.30
CA LEU A 314 10.78 -16.39 -8.27
C LEU A 314 11.23 -16.88 -9.64
N LYS A 315 10.59 -16.44 -10.73
CA LYS A 315 10.99 -16.77 -12.11
C LYS A 315 12.35 -16.21 -12.52
N THR A 316 12.92 -15.29 -11.74
CA THR A 316 14.22 -14.65 -12.00
C THR A 316 15.33 -15.13 -11.05
N LEU A 317 15.02 -16.01 -10.08
CA LEU A 317 15.96 -16.69 -9.18
C LEU A 317 16.41 -18.01 -9.74
#